data_a652dc5451b4bb3661a24e00a8df3c98
#
_entry.id   a652dc5451b4bb3661a24e00a8df3c98
#
_cell.length_a   1.000
_cell.length_b   1.000
_cell.length_c   1.000
_cell.angle_alpha   90.00
_cell.angle_beta   90.00
_cell.angle_gamma   90.00
#
_symmetry.space_group_name_H-M   'P 1'
#
loop_
_entity.id
_entity.type
_entity.pdbx_description
1 polymer ?
#
loop_
_entity_poly.entity_id
_entity_poly.type
_entity_poly.pdbx_seq_one_letter_code
_entity_poly.pdbx_strand_id
1 'polypeptide(L)'
;MSAIARFFLFFSITLLSVDSVAVDEPIDEYKQALEASLISPDKSIESIKLSIKGTSNSAALSFYHTLLGQLYYFKGHIDKTTLHYKLAKDASKNSNSWAHAYLLMHLSLQQLEQGKMEQAKADVRRALDGFVKWRDIEMQIKAKTYLGAYLLWTEDAAASFDVLSQAYKLSQNEGVSEQYQTYINNVMGAYYSVLGNYEQAITLKYKALQNAQKHNHWVDVMYSYYGLCPVYVRAGRLKEAQACYQQARPVASEFNIDRAKFWVPFGLARIAYKQQYEKTISYMEQAKQYEWTTAHNPVRMTVLRLEQAQAYLALNQAELALNTVLQASDLLKQFESRYYNRYERQLLFTKAKSLDALEHDQHAIEILFKYIDLEKKARENEKLKLEKETRVKFETDLKETKIKLADKQIRLQQASLKALMDENKLRTLYILLTISILVGVSVFAYKQKQLSNAMLNLANTDPLTQSFNRRYMVKQLEALIRYNQRHHLALSVILLDIDKFKNVNDTYGHDVGDEVLIEVANRITQQYQRANEFIARIGGEEFVVVLPGTDMEQAVESAQKLCSVIRDKPISGNHLTVTVSCGVAQMTDADDSVDSILKQADTKLYEAKNTGRNKVMY
;
A
#
# COMPACT_ATOMS: atom_id res chain seq x y z
N MET A 1 26.27 -30.07 28.20
CA MET A 1 25.17 -29.10 28.43
C MET A 1 25.59 -28.07 29.49
N SER A 2 26.48 -27.13 29.26
CA SER A 2 26.78 -26.13 30.31
C SER A 2 27.47 -24.83 29.85
N ALA A 3 27.82 -24.64 28.62
CA ALA A 3 28.45 -23.36 28.17
C ALA A 3 27.55 -22.52 27.28
N ILE A 4 26.66 -23.11 26.52
CA ILE A 4 25.76 -22.42 25.58
C ILE A 4 24.52 -21.84 26.27
N ALA A 5 24.07 -22.47 27.37
CA ALA A 5 22.93 -21.96 28.15
C ALA A 5 23.25 -20.74 29.03
N ARG A 6 24.52 -20.47 29.34
CA ARG A 6 24.93 -19.27 30.10
C ARG A 6 25.20 -18.04 29.21
N PHE A 7 25.44 -18.26 27.94
CA PHE A 7 25.62 -17.14 26.98
C PHE A 7 24.30 -16.51 26.55
N PHE A 8 23.21 -17.30 26.53
CA PHE A 8 21.87 -16.78 26.21
C PHE A 8 21.16 -16.11 27.41
N LEU A 9 21.57 -16.39 28.64
CA LEU A 9 21.00 -15.72 29.82
C LEU A 9 21.67 -14.36 30.14
N PHE A 10 22.86 -14.10 29.64
CA PHE A 10 23.55 -12.80 29.83
C PHE A 10 23.20 -11.78 28.73
N PHE A 11 22.68 -12.23 27.57
CA PHE A 11 22.20 -11.32 26.51
C PHE A 11 20.74 -10.91 26.69
N SER A 12 19.98 -11.57 27.58
CA SER A 12 18.58 -11.23 27.86
C SER A 12 18.40 -10.21 28.99
N ILE A 13 19.46 -9.83 29.70
CA ILE A 13 19.38 -8.90 30.87
C ILE A 13 19.96 -7.50 30.53
N THR A 14 20.65 -7.34 29.41
CA THR A 14 21.13 -6.01 28.96
C THR A 14 20.25 -5.32 27.93
N LEU A 15 19.05 -5.84 27.68
CA LEU A 15 18.03 -5.20 26.80
C LEU A 15 16.82 -4.68 27.60
N LEU A 16 16.97 -4.53 28.92
CA LEU A 16 15.92 -4.01 29.80
C LEU A 16 16.46 -2.84 30.63
N SER A 17 16.94 -1.79 29.97
CA SER A 17 17.00 -0.44 30.54
C SER A 17 17.14 0.59 29.43
N VAL A 18 16.20 0.63 28.51
CA VAL A 18 15.79 1.87 27.90
C VAL A 18 14.45 2.16 28.57
N ASP A 19 14.49 2.95 29.62
CA ASP A 19 13.34 3.64 30.16
C ASP A 19 12.74 4.50 29.05
N SER A 20 11.93 3.89 28.23
CA SER A 20 10.90 4.58 27.51
C SER A 20 9.65 4.48 28.39
N VAL A 21 9.49 5.41 29.29
CA VAL A 21 8.15 5.91 29.55
C VAL A 21 7.76 6.54 28.20
N ALA A 22 7.30 5.73 27.28
CA ALA A 22 6.54 6.18 26.15
C ALA A 22 5.31 6.82 26.76
N VAL A 23 5.35 8.14 26.95
CA VAL A 23 4.14 8.92 27.16
C VAL A 23 3.33 8.61 25.93
N ASP A 24 2.19 7.94 26.11
CA ASP A 24 1.26 7.58 25.05
C ASP A 24 0.66 8.89 24.55
N GLU A 25 1.37 9.57 23.63
CA GLU A 25 0.90 10.83 23.05
C GLU A 25 -0.06 10.49 21.91
N PRO A 26 -1.24 11.09 21.87
CA PRO A 26 -2.22 10.87 20.81
C PRO A 26 -1.83 11.62 19.53
N ILE A 27 -0.72 11.19 18.89
CA ILE A 27 -0.15 11.87 17.72
C ILE A 27 -1.14 11.94 16.56
N ASP A 28 -1.96 10.93 16.38
CA ASP A 28 -2.97 10.91 15.32
C ASP A 28 -4.05 11.99 15.55
N GLU A 29 -4.47 12.21 16.79
CA GLU A 29 -5.37 13.30 17.15
C GLU A 29 -4.71 14.66 16.91
N TYR A 30 -3.41 14.78 17.23
CA TYR A 30 -2.64 15.99 16.96
C TYR A 30 -2.58 16.30 15.47
N LYS A 31 -2.32 15.27 14.62
CA LYS A 31 -2.29 15.41 13.17
C LYS A 31 -3.66 15.80 12.60
N GLN A 32 -4.74 15.24 13.12
CA GLN A 32 -6.10 15.64 12.74
C GLN A 32 -6.41 17.11 13.11
N ALA A 33 -6.00 17.54 14.30
CA ALA A 33 -6.15 18.93 14.70
C ALA A 33 -5.31 19.89 13.84
N LEU A 34 -4.10 19.49 13.45
CA LEU A 34 -3.26 20.22 12.51
C LEU A 34 -3.93 20.37 11.15
N GLU A 35 -4.43 19.29 10.59
CA GLU A 35 -5.12 19.30 9.29
C GLU A 35 -6.35 20.19 9.32
N ALA A 36 -7.20 20.05 10.33
CA ALA A 36 -8.37 20.90 10.52
C ALA A 36 -8.00 22.39 10.62
N SER A 37 -6.86 22.72 11.26
CA SER A 37 -6.38 24.08 11.42
C SER A 37 -5.95 24.75 10.10
N LEU A 38 -5.50 23.97 9.13
CA LEU A 38 -5.14 24.44 7.80
C LEU A 38 -6.38 24.77 6.95
N ILE A 39 -7.46 24.00 7.15
CA ILE A 39 -8.72 24.10 6.40
C ILE A 39 -9.62 25.19 6.98
N SER A 40 -9.81 25.20 8.29
CA SER A 40 -10.77 26.07 8.97
C SER A 40 -10.17 26.70 10.24
N PRO A 41 -9.27 27.68 10.12
CA PRO A 41 -8.53 28.22 11.25
C PRO A 41 -9.43 28.80 12.37
N ASP A 42 -10.55 29.46 12.05
CA ASP A 42 -11.46 30.03 13.03
C ASP A 42 -12.20 28.97 13.85
N LYS A 43 -12.76 27.95 13.18
CA LYS A 43 -13.42 26.84 13.87
C LYS A 43 -12.42 26.05 14.71
N SER A 44 -11.20 25.89 14.24
CA SER A 44 -10.14 25.19 14.96
C SER A 44 -9.71 25.93 16.23
N ILE A 45 -9.67 27.27 16.22
CA ILE A 45 -9.40 28.06 17.43
C ILE A 45 -10.42 27.72 18.53
N GLU A 46 -11.71 27.67 18.21
CA GLU A 46 -12.73 27.34 19.19
C GLU A 46 -12.67 25.88 19.66
N SER A 47 -12.48 24.94 18.73
CA SER A 47 -12.33 23.53 19.08
C SER A 47 -11.12 23.28 19.99
N ILE A 48 -9.96 23.87 19.67
CA ILE A 48 -8.74 23.72 20.46
C ILE A 48 -8.90 24.30 21.88
N LYS A 49 -9.60 25.43 22.03
CA LYS A 49 -9.92 25.98 23.37
C LYS A 49 -10.75 25.00 24.20
N LEU A 50 -11.67 24.26 23.59
CA LEU A 50 -12.43 23.21 24.27
C LEU A 50 -11.54 22.04 24.67
N SER A 51 -10.65 21.57 23.75
CA SER A 51 -9.68 20.51 24.03
C SER A 51 -8.75 20.85 25.20
N ILE A 52 -8.29 22.13 25.30
CA ILE A 52 -7.49 22.60 26.43
C ILE A 52 -8.25 22.48 27.75
N LYS A 53 -9.55 22.81 27.77
CA LYS A 53 -10.37 22.71 28.99
C LYS A 53 -10.65 21.27 29.39
N GLY A 54 -10.65 20.35 28.43
CA GLY A 54 -10.96 18.92 28.60
C GLY A 54 -9.78 18.04 28.96
N THR A 55 -8.54 18.54 28.91
CA THR A 55 -7.36 17.73 29.16
C THR A 55 -6.51 18.23 30.34
N SER A 56 -5.97 17.26 31.10
CA SER A 56 -4.93 17.51 32.11
C SER A 56 -3.54 16.96 31.67
N ASN A 57 -3.46 16.34 30.48
CA ASN A 57 -2.22 15.81 29.95
C ASN A 57 -1.28 16.97 29.55
N SER A 58 -0.09 17.02 30.13
CA SER A 58 0.87 18.09 29.93
C SER A 58 1.39 18.18 28.48
N ALA A 59 1.58 17.05 27.79
CA ALA A 59 1.99 17.03 26.39
C ALA A 59 0.86 17.55 25.47
N ALA A 60 -0.38 17.13 25.71
CA ALA A 60 -1.55 17.62 24.98
C ALA A 60 -1.77 19.12 25.19
N LEU A 61 -1.64 19.61 26.43
CA LEU A 61 -1.70 21.04 26.72
C LEU A 61 -0.62 21.82 25.98
N SER A 62 0.63 21.33 25.98
CA SER A 62 1.73 21.94 25.24
C SER A 62 1.43 21.99 23.73
N PHE A 63 0.94 20.89 23.16
CA PHE A 63 0.57 20.82 21.75
C PHE A 63 -0.56 21.82 21.41
N TYR A 64 -1.69 21.77 22.12
CA TYR A 64 -2.84 22.63 21.82
C TYR A 64 -2.53 24.11 22.01
N HIS A 65 -1.76 24.48 23.04
CA HIS A 65 -1.30 25.85 23.18
C HIS A 65 -0.34 26.26 22.06
N THR A 66 0.55 25.37 21.60
CA THR A 66 1.42 25.66 20.44
C THR A 66 0.59 25.91 19.19
N LEU A 67 -0.39 25.06 18.92
CA LEU A 67 -1.26 25.19 17.76
C LEU A 67 -2.11 26.46 17.80
N LEU A 68 -2.64 26.84 18.97
CA LEU A 68 -3.30 28.13 19.13
C LEU A 68 -2.35 29.32 18.91
N GLY A 69 -1.14 29.22 19.44
CA GLY A 69 -0.10 30.24 19.21
C GLY A 69 0.18 30.41 17.72
N GLN A 70 0.30 29.31 16.97
CA GLN A 70 0.48 29.32 15.52
C GLN A 70 -0.69 29.98 14.77
N LEU A 71 -1.92 29.64 15.13
CA LEU A 71 -3.11 30.23 14.50
C LEU A 71 -3.24 31.72 14.79
N TYR A 72 -2.97 32.16 16.03
CA TYR A 72 -2.94 33.59 16.36
C TYR A 72 -1.82 34.33 15.66
N TYR A 73 -0.63 33.68 15.51
CA TYR A 73 0.47 34.22 14.72
C TYR A 73 0.07 34.42 13.26
N PHE A 74 -0.59 33.43 12.66
CA PHE A 74 -1.11 33.50 11.29
C PHE A 74 -2.08 34.68 11.13
N LYS A 75 -2.97 34.88 12.09
CA LYS A 75 -3.93 35.99 12.10
C LYS A 75 -3.29 37.35 12.39
N GLY A 76 -2.10 37.38 12.96
CA GLY A 76 -1.39 38.62 13.34
C GLY A 76 -1.57 39.04 14.80
N HIS A 77 -2.21 38.24 15.66
CA HIS A 77 -2.42 38.52 17.08
C HIS A 77 -1.20 38.12 17.93
N ILE A 78 -0.18 38.96 17.93
CA ILE A 78 1.15 38.63 18.49
C ILE A 78 1.13 38.45 20.00
N ASP A 79 0.35 39.26 20.74
CA ASP A 79 0.21 39.14 22.21
C ASP A 79 -0.37 37.76 22.57
N LYS A 80 -1.41 37.34 21.86
CA LYS A 80 -2.00 36.01 22.05
C LYS A 80 -1.02 34.89 21.64
N THR A 81 -0.27 35.07 20.56
CA THR A 81 0.80 34.14 20.15
C THR A 81 1.82 33.94 21.26
N THR A 82 2.32 35.05 21.80
CA THR A 82 3.35 35.03 22.86
C THR A 82 2.81 34.40 24.15
N LEU A 83 1.56 34.72 24.53
CA LEU A 83 0.90 34.10 25.67
C LEU A 83 0.80 32.58 25.50
N HIS A 84 0.29 32.12 24.35
CA HIS A 84 0.07 30.70 24.15
C HIS A 84 1.37 29.93 24.02
N TYR A 85 2.43 30.47 23.40
CA TYR A 85 3.75 29.83 23.39
C TYR A 85 4.37 29.77 24.79
N LYS A 86 4.14 30.78 25.66
CA LYS A 86 4.55 30.71 27.06
C LYS A 86 3.83 29.57 27.77
N LEU A 87 2.49 29.50 27.66
CA LEU A 87 1.68 28.45 28.28
C LEU A 87 2.09 27.04 27.75
N ALA A 88 2.39 26.92 26.46
CA ALA A 88 2.90 25.69 25.87
C ALA A 88 4.24 25.27 26.49
N LYS A 89 5.15 26.22 26.69
CA LYS A 89 6.45 26.00 27.33
C LYS A 89 6.29 25.59 28.78
N ASP A 90 5.41 26.24 29.54
CA ASP A 90 5.14 25.92 30.95
C ASP A 90 4.53 24.52 31.10
N ALA A 91 3.69 24.11 30.15
CA ALA A 91 3.12 22.76 30.08
C ALA A 91 4.12 21.69 29.60
N SER A 92 5.16 22.06 28.85
CA SER A 92 6.12 21.15 28.23
C SER A 92 7.15 20.62 29.25
N LYS A 93 6.72 19.68 30.11
CA LYS A 93 7.56 19.09 31.17
C LYS A 93 8.52 18.02 30.65
N ASN A 94 8.18 17.35 29.53
CA ASN A 94 8.98 16.29 28.94
C ASN A 94 9.65 16.76 27.64
N SER A 95 10.99 16.96 27.68
CA SER A 95 11.77 17.38 26.52
C SER A 95 11.84 16.34 25.37
N ASN A 96 11.45 15.10 25.64
CA ASN A 96 11.46 14.03 24.65
C ASN A 96 10.06 13.78 24.01
N SER A 97 9.06 14.57 24.36
CA SER A 97 7.73 14.46 23.79
C SER A 97 7.66 14.98 22.34
N TRP A 98 6.75 14.42 21.54
CA TRP A 98 6.46 14.92 20.19
C TRP A 98 5.94 16.38 20.26
N ALA A 99 5.07 16.66 21.21
CA ALA A 99 4.54 18.01 21.45
C ALA A 99 5.65 19.02 21.76
N HIS A 100 6.71 18.63 22.46
CA HIS A 100 7.85 19.50 22.72
C HIS A 100 8.62 19.81 21.43
N ALA A 101 8.86 18.80 20.58
CA ALA A 101 9.49 19.03 19.28
C ALA A 101 8.67 19.98 18.40
N TYR A 102 7.33 19.82 18.42
CA TYR A 102 6.41 20.70 17.72
C TYR A 102 6.49 22.14 18.26
N LEU A 103 6.51 22.33 19.58
CA LEU A 103 6.69 23.63 20.22
C LEU A 103 8.00 24.31 19.79
N LEU A 104 9.15 23.59 19.86
CA LEU A 104 10.46 24.13 19.47
C LEU A 104 10.47 24.62 18.01
N MET A 105 9.85 23.86 17.11
CA MET A 105 9.74 24.25 15.70
C MET A 105 8.98 25.57 15.52
N HIS A 106 7.91 25.82 16.27
CA HIS A 106 7.13 27.04 16.16
C HIS A 106 7.73 28.23 16.96
N LEU A 107 8.37 27.97 18.10
CA LEU A 107 9.16 28.99 18.81
C LEU A 107 10.30 29.51 17.96
N SER A 108 10.96 28.65 17.17
CA SER A 108 12.04 29.06 16.28
C SER A 108 11.62 30.12 15.26
N LEU A 109 10.36 30.06 14.78
CA LEU A 109 9.82 31.06 13.87
C LEU A 109 9.64 32.43 14.55
N GLN A 110 9.16 32.45 15.79
CA GLN A 110 9.03 33.67 16.57
C GLN A 110 10.41 34.30 16.86
N GLN A 111 11.40 33.48 17.22
CA GLN A 111 12.79 33.92 17.46
C GLN A 111 13.42 34.52 16.20
N LEU A 112 13.17 33.89 15.04
CA LEU A 112 13.62 34.42 13.74
C LEU A 112 13.12 35.86 13.53
N GLU A 113 11.82 36.10 13.75
CA GLU A 113 11.25 37.45 13.58
C GLU A 113 11.78 38.46 14.60
N GLN A 114 12.19 37.98 15.78
CA GLN A 114 12.85 38.81 16.80
C GLN A 114 14.35 39.04 16.53
N GLY A 115 14.90 38.52 15.42
CA GLY A 115 16.32 38.64 15.09
C GLY A 115 17.24 37.65 15.82
N LYS A 116 16.72 36.76 16.65
CA LYS A 116 17.47 35.75 17.42
C LYS A 116 17.80 34.53 16.54
N MET A 117 18.58 34.75 15.51
CA MET A 117 18.77 33.79 14.42
C MET A 117 19.44 32.49 14.86
N GLU A 118 20.49 32.59 15.69
CA GLU A 118 21.21 31.38 16.14
C GLU A 118 20.37 30.51 17.05
N GLN A 119 19.56 31.15 17.91
CA GLN A 119 18.61 30.42 18.75
C GLN A 119 17.53 29.75 17.92
N ALA A 120 17.01 30.42 16.89
CA ALA A 120 16.02 29.85 15.98
C ALA A 120 16.55 28.60 15.26
N LYS A 121 17.80 28.66 14.75
CA LYS A 121 18.47 27.51 14.13
C LYS A 121 18.69 26.35 15.11
N ALA A 122 19.07 26.66 16.36
CA ALA A 122 19.29 25.64 17.38
C ALA A 122 17.96 24.94 17.75
N ASP A 123 16.87 25.68 17.91
CA ASP A 123 15.59 25.14 18.30
C ASP A 123 14.97 24.28 17.19
N VAL A 124 15.07 24.68 15.92
CA VAL A 124 14.56 23.87 14.82
C VAL A 124 15.39 22.58 14.63
N ARG A 125 16.69 22.59 14.91
CA ARG A 125 17.51 21.36 14.90
C ARG A 125 17.08 20.41 16.01
N ARG A 126 16.87 20.92 17.23
CA ARG A 126 16.34 20.09 18.33
C ARG A 126 14.95 19.53 18.03
N ALA A 127 14.08 20.30 17.39
CA ALA A 127 12.81 19.82 16.91
C ALA A 127 12.95 18.67 15.89
N LEU A 128 13.88 18.83 14.93
CA LEU A 128 14.19 17.80 13.94
C LEU A 128 14.68 16.50 14.60
N ASP A 129 15.59 16.60 15.56
CA ASP A 129 16.10 15.44 16.33
C ASP A 129 14.94 14.73 17.07
N GLY A 130 14.00 15.49 17.62
CA GLY A 130 12.79 14.97 18.23
C GLY A 130 11.94 14.18 17.22
N PHE A 131 11.64 14.75 16.06
CA PHE A 131 10.85 14.08 15.03
C PHE A 131 11.55 12.86 14.40
N VAL A 132 12.89 12.83 14.40
CA VAL A 132 13.65 11.63 14.02
C VAL A 132 13.44 10.51 15.04
N LYS A 133 13.52 10.81 16.35
CA LYS A 133 13.24 9.82 17.41
C LYS A 133 11.82 9.26 17.32
N TRP A 134 10.84 10.10 17.04
CA TRP A 134 9.44 9.72 16.85
C TRP A 134 9.14 9.08 15.48
N ARG A 135 10.13 8.99 14.59
CA ARG A 135 9.98 8.46 13.22
C ARG A 135 8.90 9.16 12.39
N ASP A 136 8.61 10.42 12.72
CA ASP A 136 7.63 11.22 11.99
C ASP A 136 8.27 11.88 10.77
N ILE A 137 8.18 11.23 9.63
CA ILE A 137 8.79 11.68 8.36
C ILE A 137 8.20 13.02 7.92
N GLU A 138 6.91 13.23 8.10
CA GLU A 138 6.20 14.43 7.67
C GLU A 138 6.68 15.67 8.46
N MET A 139 6.80 15.55 9.77
CA MET A 139 7.35 16.63 10.59
C MET A 139 8.85 16.84 10.40
N GLN A 140 9.62 15.80 10.06
CA GLN A 140 11.02 15.97 9.63
C GLN A 140 11.11 16.81 8.36
N ILE A 141 10.24 16.59 7.37
CA ILE A 141 10.18 17.41 6.16
C ILE A 141 9.91 18.88 6.53
N LYS A 142 8.91 19.13 7.37
CA LYS A 142 8.53 20.49 7.80
C LYS A 142 9.67 21.18 8.56
N ALA A 143 10.29 20.51 9.53
CA ALA A 143 11.43 21.03 10.28
C ALA A 143 12.64 21.31 9.38
N LYS A 144 12.96 20.42 8.43
CA LYS A 144 14.01 20.66 7.44
C LYS A 144 13.71 21.85 6.54
N THR A 145 12.47 22.08 6.14
CA THR A 145 12.12 23.26 5.35
C THR A 145 12.28 24.56 6.14
N TYR A 146 11.97 24.56 7.45
CA TYR A 146 12.23 25.70 8.33
C TYR A 146 13.74 25.96 8.46
N LEU A 147 14.51 24.90 8.72
CA LEU A 147 15.97 25.03 8.81
C LEU A 147 16.57 25.55 7.49
N GLY A 148 16.12 25.05 6.35
CA GLY A 148 16.53 25.52 5.04
C GLY A 148 16.21 27.01 4.83
N ALA A 149 15.04 27.48 5.25
CA ALA A 149 14.67 28.89 5.22
C ALA A 149 15.60 29.73 6.11
N TYR A 150 15.92 29.29 7.33
CA TYR A 150 16.79 30.02 8.26
C TYR A 150 18.23 30.09 7.76
N LEU A 151 18.75 29.03 7.16
CA LEU A 151 20.07 29.02 6.52
C LEU A 151 20.11 29.99 5.34
N LEU A 152 19.04 30.07 4.56
CA LEU A 152 18.94 31.03 3.46
C LEU A 152 18.97 32.49 3.96
N TRP A 153 18.32 32.77 5.08
CA TRP A 153 18.33 34.09 5.71
C TRP A 153 19.69 34.47 6.31
N THR A 154 20.51 33.48 6.69
CA THR A 154 21.87 33.68 7.20
C THR A 154 22.94 33.62 6.10
N GLU A 155 22.52 33.74 4.84
CA GLU A 155 23.39 33.75 3.64
C GLU A 155 24.16 32.44 3.40
N ASP A 156 23.76 31.33 4.03
CA ASP A 156 24.30 30.00 3.77
C ASP A 156 23.42 29.23 2.76
N ALA A 157 23.49 29.69 1.52
CA ALA A 157 22.68 29.12 0.45
C ALA A 157 23.04 27.65 0.15
N ALA A 158 24.31 27.27 0.30
CA ALA A 158 24.75 25.89 0.07
C ALA A 158 24.15 24.93 1.10
N ALA A 159 24.28 25.23 2.39
CA ALA A 159 23.66 24.43 3.45
C ALA A 159 22.13 24.43 3.37
N SER A 160 21.52 25.56 2.98
CA SER A 160 20.08 25.62 2.73
C SER A 160 19.64 24.63 1.66
N PHE A 161 20.33 24.60 0.51
CA PHE A 161 20.03 23.68 -0.58
C PHE A 161 20.20 22.21 -0.16
N ASP A 162 21.25 21.89 0.58
CA ASP A 162 21.48 20.51 1.07
C ASP A 162 20.33 20.01 1.96
N VAL A 163 19.90 20.84 2.90
CA VAL A 163 18.79 20.50 3.81
C VAL A 163 17.47 20.39 3.06
N LEU A 164 17.20 21.29 2.11
CA LEU A 164 15.98 21.23 1.28
C LEU A 164 15.97 20.03 0.35
N SER A 165 17.12 19.64 -0.19
CA SER A 165 17.28 18.42 -0.99
C SER A 165 17.00 17.16 -0.18
N GLN A 166 17.39 17.12 1.09
CA GLN A 166 17.04 16.03 2.00
C GLN A 166 15.53 16.00 2.30
N ALA A 167 14.90 17.15 2.52
CA ALA A 167 13.45 17.25 2.70
C ALA A 167 12.70 16.73 1.46
N TYR A 168 13.16 17.10 0.26
CA TYR A 168 12.60 16.62 -1.00
C TYR A 168 12.71 15.09 -1.14
N LYS A 169 13.86 14.51 -0.83
CA LYS A 169 14.03 13.04 -0.85
C LYS A 169 13.07 12.34 0.11
N LEU A 170 12.90 12.87 1.32
CA LEU A 170 11.94 12.31 2.28
C LEU A 170 10.49 12.39 1.78
N SER A 171 10.13 13.45 1.06
CA SER A 171 8.77 13.59 0.50
C SER A 171 8.44 12.63 -0.64
N GLN A 172 9.44 11.90 -1.16
CA GLN A 172 9.24 10.86 -2.18
C GLN A 172 8.99 9.46 -1.56
N ASN A 173 9.04 9.33 -0.24
CA ASN A 173 8.78 8.07 0.43
C ASN A 173 7.30 7.67 0.30
N GLU A 174 7.05 6.38 0.17
CA GLU A 174 5.70 5.83 0.13
C GLU A 174 4.95 6.17 1.43
N GLY A 175 3.71 6.62 1.29
CA GLY A 175 2.85 7.00 2.43
C GLY A 175 2.98 8.46 2.89
N VAL A 176 3.93 9.25 2.36
CA VAL A 176 4.01 10.69 2.67
C VAL A 176 3.00 11.48 1.84
N SER A 177 2.20 12.30 2.52
CA SER A 177 1.20 13.13 1.84
C SER A 177 1.82 14.18 0.91
N GLU A 178 1.27 14.32 -0.29
CA GLU A 178 1.69 15.31 -1.29
C GLU A 178 1.64 16.76 -0.75
N GLN A 179 0.79 17.03 0.24
CA GLN A 179 0.68 18.36 0.86
C GLN A 179 2.02 18.90 1.39
N TYR A 180 2.92 18.03 1.86
CA TYR A 180 4.23 18.46 2.36
C TYR A 180 5.15 19.03 1.30
N GLN A 181 4.89 18.79 0.01
CA GLN A 181 5.57 19.45 -1.09
C GLN A 181 5.30 20.96 -1.15
N THR A 182 4.17 21.42 -0.59
CA THR A 182 3.87 22.86 -0.47
C THR A 182 4.97 23.60 0.29
N TYR A 183 5.40 23.07 1.43
CA TYR A 183 6.46 23.67 2.25
C TYR A 183 7.79 23.70 1.51
N ILE A 184 8.18 22.58 0.90
CA ILE A 184 9.43 22.46 0.13
C ILE A 184 9.43 23.45 -1.04
N ASN A 185 8.37 23.46 -1.85
CA ASN A 185 8.27 24.33 -3.02
C ASN A 185 8.29 25.82 -2.65
N ASN A 186 7.67 26.20 -1.53
CA ASN A 186 7.71 27.57 -1.02
C ASN A 186 9.13 28.01 -0.64
N VAL A 187 9.88 27.18 0.06
CA VAL A 187 11.23 27.54 0.50
C VAL A 187 12.25 27.41 -0.64
N MET A 188 12.15 26.39 -1.49
CA MET A 188 12.96 26.30 -2.71
C MET A 188 12.71 27.48 -3.65
N GLY A 189 11.45 27.90 -3.78
CA GLY A 189 11.15 29.12 -4.53
C GLY A 189 11.77 30.38 -3.93
N ALA A 190 11.85 30.50 -2.59
CA ALA A 190 12.61 31.58 -1.93
C ALA A 190 14.10 31.50 -2.22
N TYR A 191 14.66 30.28 -2.18
CA TYR A 191 16.07 30.02 -2.54
C TYR A 191 16.42 30.53 -3.94
N TYR A 192 15.65 30.11 -4.97
CA TYR A 192 15.89 30.59 -6.34
C TYR A 192 15.67 32.08 -6.50
N SER A 193 14.72 32.67 -5.76
CA SER A 193 14.52 34.12 -5.76
C SER A 193 15.71 34.90 -5.20
N VAL A 194 16.41 34.35 -4.19
CA VAL A 194 17.63 34.94 -3.64
C VAL A 194 18.78 34.87 -4.65
N LEU A 195 18.87 33.77 -5.41
CA LEU A 195 19.87 33.60 -6.47
C LEU A 195 19.53 34.38 -7.78
N GLY A 196 18.44 35.17 -7.80
CA GLY A 196 18.02 35.92 -8.98
C GLY A 196 17.34 35.10 -10.09
N ASN A 197 17.14 33.79 -9.88
CA ASN A 197 16.40 32.94 -10.82
C ASN A 197 14.89 33.05 -10.56
N TYR A 198 14.30 34.16 -10.99
CA TYR A 198 12.90 34.49 -10.69
C TYR A 198 11.91 33.57 -11.40
N GLU A 199 12.19 33.08 -12.60
CA GLU A 199 11.29 32.19 -13.32
C GLU A 199 11.13 30.84 -12.60
N GLN A 200 12.24 30.27 -12.15
CA GLN A 200 12.19 29.04 -11.35
C GLN A 200 11.51 29.28 -9.99
N ALA A 201 11.77 30.43 -9.38
CA ALA A 201 11.13 30.82 -8.12
C ALA A 201 9.61 30.93 -8.26
N ILE A 202 9.13 31.59 -9.31
CA ILE A 202 7.70 31.74 -9.61
C ILE A 202 7.06 30.37 -9.86
N THR A 203 7.69 29.53 -10.69
CA THR A 203 7.19 28.17 -10.99
C THR A 203 6.99 27.34 -9.72
N LEU A 204 7.97 27.31 -8.83
CA LEU A 204 7.88 26.52 -7.59
C LEU A 204 6.84 27.08 -6.62
N LYS A 205 6.80 28.40 -6.43
CA LYS A 205 5.82 29.03 -5.55
C LYS A 205 4.38 28.92 -6.08
N TYR A 206 4.22 28.94 -7.39
CA TYR A 206 2.92 28.70 -8.00
C TYR A 206 2.46 27.25 -7.80
N LYS A 207 3.36 26.26 -7.92
CA LYS A 207 3.06 24.87 -7.58
C LYS A 207 2.68 24.71 -6.10
N ALA A 208 3.35 25.43 -5.20
CA ALA A 208 2.97 25.42 -3.79
C ALA A 208 1.56 25.98 -3.57
N LEU A 209 1.21 27.07 -4.25
CA LEU A 209 -0.14 27.65 -4.20
C LEU A 209 -1.20 26.67 -4.73
N GLN A 210 -0.97 26.08 -5.89
CA GLN A 210 -1.88 25.10 -6.48
C GLN A 210 -2.09 23.88 -5.57
N ASN A 211 -1.01 23.37 -4.96
CA ASN A 211 -1.10 22.24 -4.06
C ASN A 211 -1.89 22.58 -2.79
N ALA A 212 -1.66 23.74 -2.19
CA ALA A 212 -2.43 24.21 -1.04
C ALA A 212 -3.92 24.38 -1.38
N GLN A 213 -4.24 24.93 -2.57
CA GLN A 213 -5.62 25.06 -3.05
C GLN A 213 -6.30 23.70 -3.28
N LYS A 214 -5.59 22.74 -3.87
CA LYS A 214 -6.07 21.35 -4.09
C LYS A 214 -6.54 20.68 -2.79
N HIS A 215 -5.84 20.94 -1.68
CA HIS A 215 -6.14 20.37 -0.38
C HIS A 215 -7.05 21.27 0.49
N ASN A 216 -7.50 22.43 -0.01
CA ASN A 216 -8.26 23.44 0.73
C ASN A 216 -7.54 23.94 2.01
N HIS A 217 -6.20 23.97 2.00
CA HIS A 217 -5.37 24.44 3.11
C HIS A 217 -5.21 25.96 3.06
N TRP A 218 -6.21 26.69 3.50
CA TRP A 218 -6.27 28.14 3.34
C TRP A 218 -5.15 28.89 4.07
N VAL A 219 -4.64 28.32 5.17
CA VAL A 219 -3.45 28.85 5.84
C VAL A 219 -2.24 28.80 4.91
N ASP A 220 -2.01 27.65 4.26
CA ASP A 220 -0.91 27.47 3.32
C ASP A 220 -1.11 28.24 2.01
N VAL A 221 -2.37 28.43 1.57
CA VAL A 221 -2.71 29.31 0.44
C VAL A 221 -2.23 30.73 0.72
N MET A 222 -2.51 31.27 1.92
CA MET A 222 -2.05 32.63 2.28
C MET A 222 -0.52 32.70 2.40
N TYR A 223 0.14 31.72 3.00
CA TYR A 223 1.61 31.67 3.04
C TYR A 223 2.22 31.58 1.63
N SER A 224 1.56 30.89 0.71
CA SER A 224 1.99 30.81 -0.69
C SER A 224 1.86 32.17 -1.39
N TYR A 225 0.78 32.92 -1.16
CA TYR A 225 0.67 34.30 -1.64
C TYR A 225 1.73 35.23 -1.02
N TYR A 226 1.99 35.13 0.29
CA TYR A 226 3.08 35.88 0.95
C TYR A 226 4.44 35.63 0.34
N GLY A 227 4.65 34.43 -0.19
CA GLY A 227 5.88 34.07 -0.88
C GLY A 227 5.91 34.48 -2.36
N LEU A 228 4.82 34.30 -3.10
CA LEU A 228 4.75 34.46 -4.56
C LEU A 228 4.68 35.92 -5.00
N CYS A 229 3.77 36.73 -4.41
CA CYS A 229 3.54 38.10 -4.87
C CYS A 229 4.81 38.98 -4.80
N PRO A 230 5.65 38.93 -3.73
CA PRO A 230 6.92 39.65 -3.69
C PRO A 230 7.95 39.18 -4.73
N VAL A 231 7.88 37.92 -5.19
CA VAL A 231 8.78 37.42 -6.25
C VAL A 231 8.42 38.06 -7.58
N TYR A 232 7.15 38.20 -7.91
CA TYR A 232 6.71 38.97 -9.10
C TYR A 232 7.22 40.41 -9.06
N VAL A 233 7.18 41.08 -7.88
CA VAL A 233 7.72 42.45 -7.73
C VAL A 233 9.22 42.49 -8.03
N ARG A 234 10.00 41.53 -7.50
CA ARG A 234 11.46 41.45 -7.72
C ARG A 234 11.79 41.12 -9.17
N ALA A 235 10.98 40.29 -9.83
CA ALA A 235 11.10 39.97 -11.25
C ALA A 235 10.74 41.11 -12.18
N GLY A 236 10.21 42.24 -11.67
CA GLY A 236 9.73 43.34 -12.48
C GLY A 236 8.37 43.07 -13.14
N ARG A 237 7.72 41.96 -12.86
CA ARG A 237 6.40 41.55 -13.40
C ARG A 237 5.27 42.19 -12.59
N LEU A 238 5.17 43.54 -12.70
CA LEU A 238 4.32 44.37 -11.82
C LEU A 238 2.82 44.13 -12.00
N LYS A 239 2.37 43.81 -13.22
CA LYS A 239 0.96 43.48 -13.48
C LYS A 239 0.54 42.18 -12.77
N GLU A 240 1.37 41.15 -12.91
CA GLU A 240 1.13 39.86 -12.24
C GLU A 240 1.27 39.97 -10.71
N ALA A 241 2.19 40.80 -10.23
CA ALA A 241 2.29 41.12 -8.80
C ALA A 241 0.99 41.75 -8.27
N GLN A 242 0.44 42.75 -8.98
CA GLN A 242 -0.81 43.40 -8.64
C GLN A 242 -1.97 42.40 -8.61
N ALA A 243 -2.11 41.55 -9.64
CA ALA A 243 -3.14 40.52 -9.70
C ALA A 243 -3.00 39.53 -8.53
N CYS A 244 -1.75 39.11 -8.20
CA CYS A 244 -1.46 38.22 -7.10
C CYS A 244 -1.94 38.78 -5.73
N TYR A 245 -1.65 40.06 -5.44
CA TYR A 245 -2.14 40.72 -4.21
C TYR A 245 -3.66 40.88 -4.19
N GLN A 246 -4.29 41.14 -5.35
CA GLN A 246 -5.75 41.20 -5.45
C GLN A 246 -6.41 39.85 -5.20
N GLN A 247 -5.81 38.75 -5.68
CA GLN A 247 -6.30 37.39 -5.44
C GLN A 247 -6.15 36.96 -3.96
N ALA A 248 -5.17 37.47 -3.23
CA ALA A 248 -5.01 37.21 -1.81
C ALA A 248 -6.07 37.87 -0.93
N ARG A 249 -6.69 39.00 -1.37
CA ARG A 249 -7.67 39.78 -0.59
C ARG A 249 -8.91 38.98 -0.17
N PRO A 250 -9.62 38.25 -1.06
CA PRO A 250 -10.80 37.48 -0.67
C PRO A 250 -10.48 36.48 0.45
N VAL A 251 -9.38 35.71 0.31
CA VAL A 251 -8.94 34.75 1.30
C VAL A 251 -8.64 35.42 2.63
N ALA A 252 -7.95 36.56 2.62
CA ALA A 252 -7.67 37.33 3.80
C ALA A 252 -8.93 37.83 4.53
N SER A 253 -9.95 38.22 3.77
CA SER A 253 -11.23 38.71 4.30
C SER A 253 -12.07 37.55 4.86
N GLU A 254 -12.17 36.44 4.16
CA GLU A 254 -12.96 35.27 4.54
C GLU A 254 -12.50 34.68 5.88
N PHE A 255 -11.19 34.61 6.10
CA PHE A 255 -10.60 34.04 7.31
C PHE A 255 -10.15 35.08 8.33
N ASN A 256 -10.57 36.35 8.20
CA ASN A 256 -10.24 37.45 9.12
C ASN A 256 -8.75 37.55 9.45
N ILE A 257 -7.88 37.52 8.41
CA ILE A 257 -6.43 37.55 8.58
C ILE A 257 -5.96 39.01 8.63
N ASP A 258 -5.87 39.60 9.84
CA ASP A 258 -5.46 40.98 9.99
C ASP A 258 -4.04 41.26 9.49
N ARG A 259 -3.14 40.28 9.61
CA ARG A 259 -1.79 40.36 9.02
C ARG A 259 -1.82 40.57 7.51
N ALA A 260 -2.80 40.03 6.81
CA ALA A 260 -2.96 40.24 5.37
C ALA A 260 -3.47 41.62 5.02
N LYS A 261 -4.26 42.23 5.93
CA LYS A 261 -4.73 43.63 5.82
C LYS A 261 -3.57 44.63 5.91
N PHE A 262 -2.47 44.27 6.59
CA PHE A 262 -1.20 45.00 6.51
C PHE A 262 -0.44 44.65 5.21
N TRP A 263 -0.25 43.37 4.95
CA TRP A 263 0.67 42.89 3.92
C TRP A 263 0.22 43.19 2.48
N VAL A 264 -1.10 43.13 2.19
CA VAL A 264 -1.63 43.39 0.84
C VAL A 264 -1.44 44.85 0.43
N PRO A 265 -1.91 45.88 1.18
CA PRO A 265 -1.64 47.26 0.81
C PRO A 265 -0.15 47.61 0.85
N PHE A 266 0.65 47.05 1.76
CA PHE A 266 2.09 47.24 1.76
C PHE A 266 2.74 46.74 0.45
N GLY A 267 2.33 45.55 -0.04
CA GLY A 267 2.79 45.04 -1.34
C GLY A 267 2.36 45.91 -2.53
N LEU A 268 1.12 46.39 -2.52
CA LEU A 268 0.61 47.32 -3.54
C LEU A 268 1.34 48.67 -3.50
N ALA A 269 1.68 49.16 -2.31
CA ALA A 269 2.51 50.36 -2.16
C ALA A 269 3.86 50.21 -2.88
N ARG A 270 4.53 49.05 -2.71
CA ARG A 270 5.82 48.75 -3.37
C ARG A 270 5.73 48.66 -4.87
N ILE A 271 4.58 48.26 -5.41
CA ILE A 271 4.33 48.29 -6.86
C ILE A 271 4.14 49.75 -7.32
N ALA A 272 3.30 50.50 -6.61
CA ALA A 272 2.97 51.90 -6.95
C ALA A 272 4.18 52.83 -6.82
N TYR A 273 5.11 52.58 -5.89
CA TYR A 273 6.31 53.36 -5.64
C TYR A 273 7.13 53.67 -6.91
N LYS A 274 7.15 52.78 -7.88
CA LYS A 274 7.91 52.94 -9.13
C LYS A 274 7.23 53.88 -10.13
N GLN A 275 5.95 54.21 -10.00
CA GLN A 275 5.17 54.91 -11.01
C GLN A 275 4.18 55.94 -10.46
N GLN A 276 3.69 55.83 -9.23
CA GLN A 276 2.57 56.61 -8.67
C GLN A 276 2.73 56.87 -7.20
N TYR A 277 3.56 57.86 -6.83
CA TYR A 277 3.91 58.15 -5.42
C TYR A 277 2.73 58.46 -4.52
N GLU A 278 1.69 59.19 -5.01
CA GLU A 278 0.49 59.43 -4.24
C GLU A 278 -0.26 58.15 -3.83
N LYS A 279 -0.37 57.20 -4.79
CA LYS A 279 -0.96 55.91 -4.49
C LYS A 279 -0.09 55.12 -3.51
N THR A 280 1.22 55.28 -3.57
CA THR A 280 2.13 54.65 -2.62
C THR A 280 1.81 55.07 -1.22
N ILE A 281 1.66 56.38 -0.97
CA ILE A 281 1.31 56.93 0.35
C ILE A 281 -0.05 56.44 0.79
N SER A 282 -1.08 56.48 -0.09
CA SER A 282 -2.41 55.97 0.22
C SER A 282 -2.41 54.49 0.67
N TYR A 283 -1.68 53.64 -0.03
CA TYR A 283 -1.55 52.24 0.35
C TYR A 283 -0.75 52.04 1.63
N MET A 284 0.26 52.87 1.90
CA MET A 284 1.02 52.81 3.13
C MET A 284 0.19 53.24 4.35
N GLU A 285 -0.67 54.26 4.22
CA GLU A 285 -1.59 54.67 5.28
C GLU A 285 -2.66 53.57 5.56
N GLN A 286 -3.11 52.86 4.52
CA GLN A 286 -3.95 51.68 4.71
C GLN A 286 -3.22 50.57 5.48
N ALA A 287 -1.97 50.27 5.14
CA ALA A 287 -1.17 49.27 5.83
C ALA A 287 -0.93 49.67 7.31
N LYS A 288 -0.66 50.92 7.57
CA LYS A 288 -0.41 51.49 8.91
C LYS A 288 -1.51 51.18 9.92
N GLN A 289 -2.77 51.13 9.48
CA GLN A 289 -3.89 50.77 10.36
C GLN A 289 -3.76 49.38 10.99
N TYR A 290 -3.02 48.50 10.37
CA TYR A 290 -2.75 47.11 10.82
C TYR A 290 -1.28 46.89 11.20
N GLU A 291 -0.52 47.94 11.46
CA GLU A 291 0.90 47.92 11.81
C GLU A 291 1.17 47.07 13.05
N TRP A 292 0.25 47.05 13.99
CA TRP A 292 0.31 46.24 15.20
C TRP A 292 0.47 44.74 14.93
N THR A 293 0.01 44.22 13.77
CA THR A 293 0.16 42.80 13.39
C THR A 293 1.58 42.41 13.04
N THR A 294 2.47 43.39 12.84
CA THR A 294 3.88 43.22 12.49
C THR A 294 4.82 44.03 13.34
N ALA A 295 4.33 44.69 14.40
CA ALA A 295 5.10 45.58 15.28
C ALA A 295 6.33 44.90 15.92
N HIS A 296 6.29 43.57 16.06
CA HIS A 296 7.42 42.75 16.55
C HIS A 296 8.51 42.52 15.49
N ASN A 297 8.31 42.98 14.25
CA ASN A 297 9.28 42.87 13.16
C ASN A 297 9.74 44.28 12.71
N PRO A 298 10.68 44.89 13.44
CA PRO A 298 11.13 46.25 13.16
C PRO A 298 11.73 46.42 11.78
N VAL A 299 12.24 45.34 11.13
CA VAL A 299 12.74 45.43 9.76
C VAL A 299 11.63 45.76 8.77
N ARG A 300 10.49 45.09 8.87
CA ARG A 300 9.34 45.38 7.99
C ARG A 300 8.86 46.80 8.19
N MET A 301 8.87 47.26 9.46
CA MET A 301 8.50 48.62 9.81
C MET A 301 9.49 49.63 9.26
N THR A 302 10.79 49.36 9.37
CA THR A 302 11.83 50.20 8.75
C THR A 302 11.64 50.34 7.26
N VAL A 303 11.38 49.20 6.53
CA VAL A 303 11.14 49.22 5.09
C VAL A 303 9.91 50.05 4.74
N LEU A 304 8.81 49.88 5.48
CA LEU A 304 7.59 50.66 5.29
C LEU A 304 7.86 52.17 5.41
N ARG A 305 8.52 52.60 6.49
CA ARG A 305 8.85 54.00 6.73
C ARG A 305 9.84 54.56 5.71
N LEU A 306 10.84 53.77 5.31
CA LEU A 306 11.80 54.17 4.30
C LEU A 306 11.14 54.44 2.93
N GLU A 307 10.33 53.50 2.45
CA GLU A 307 9.61 53.64 1.19
C GLU A 307 8.59 54.80 1.26
N GLN A 308 7.96 55.04 2.40
CA GLN A 308 7.10 56.20 2.67
C GLN A 308 7.90 57.51 2.60
N ALA A 309 9.06 57.60 3.25
CA ALA A 309 9.93 58.77 3.21
C ALA A 309 10.39 59.12 1.79
N GLN A 310 10.76 58.10 1.03
CA GLN A 310 11.16 58.26 -0.36
C GLN A 310 10.00 58.76 -1.23
N ALA A 311 8.77 58.30 -0.97
CA ALA A 311 7.60 58.79 -1.68
C ALA A 311 7.30 60.27 -1.32
N TYR A 312 7.42 60.68 -0.04
CA TYR A 312 7.31 62.08 0.38
C TYR A 312 8.34 62.97 -0.32
N LEU A 313 9.61 62.55 -0.40
CA LEU A 313 10.65 63.25 -1.13
C LEU A 313 10.28 63.48 -2.60
N ALA A 314 9.80 62.46 -3.26
CA ALA A 314 9.41 62.53 -4.65
C ALA A 314 8.20 63.48 -4.88
N LEU A 315 7.41 63.73 -3.85
CA LEU A 315 6.31 64.69 -3.83
C LEU A 315 6.72 66.08 -3.32
N ASN A 316 8.02 66.37 -3.16
CA ASN A 316 8.57 67.62 -2.60
C ASN A 316 8.12 67.92 -1.15
N GLN A 317 7.81 66.88 -0.35
CA GLN A 317 7.40 66.98 1.05
C GLN A 317 8.57 66.67 1.98
N ALA A 318 9.64 67.47 1.94
CA ALA A 318 10.93 67.20 2.57
C ALA A 318 10.89 67.06 4.07
N GLU A 319 10.09 67.88 4.80
CA GLU A 319 9.90 67.73 6.26
C GLU A 319 9.28 66.42 6.66
N LEU A 320 8.23 65.99 5.97
CA LEU A 320 7.58 64.70 6.23
C LEU A 320 8.53 63.54 5.90
N ALA A 321 9.31 63.67 4.85
CA ALA A 321 10.32 62.69 4.51
C ALA A 321 11.40 62.56 5.56
N LEU A 322 11.93 63.71 6.08
CA LEU A 322 12.93 63.73 7.13
C LEU A 322 12.41 63.09 8.43
N ASN A 323 11.23 63.46 8.86
CA ASN A 323 10.60 62.89 10.06
C ASN A 323 10.40 61.38 9.93
N THR A 324 9.90 60.93 8.77
CA THR A 324 9.61 59.52 8.52
C THR A 324 10.90 58.69 8.46
N VAL A 325 12.01 59.20 7.84
CA VAL A 325 13.30 58.49 7.78
C VAL A 325 13.99 58.43 9.14
N LEU A 326 13.80 59.43 9.99
CA LEU A 326 14.29 59.40 11.39
C LEU A 326 13.59 58.29 12.19
N GLN A 327 12.29 58.19 12.09
CA GLN A 327 11.51 57.11 12.71
C GLN A 327 12.02 55.72 12.22
N ALA A 328 12.25 55.57 10.92
CA ALA A 328 12.81 54.35 10.36
C ALA A 328 14.22 54.03 10.88
N SER A 329 15.07 55.04 11.07
CA SER A 329 16.40 54.88 11.61
C SER A 329 16.39 54.43 13.08
N ASP A 330 15.46 54.91 13.88
CA ASP A 330 15.30 54.51 15.30
C ASP A 330 14.79 53.09 15.45
N LEU A 331 13.91 52.64 14.56
CA LEU A 331 13.50 51.25 14.48
C LEU A 331 14.66 50.31 14.13
N LEU A 332 15.52 50.72 13.21
CA LEU A 332 16.66 49.92 12.79
C LEU A 332 17.72 49.75 13.89
N LYS A 333 17.93 50.75 14.74
CA LYS A 333 18.87 50.70 15.88
C LYS A 333 18.49 49.65 16.93
N GLN A 334 17.25 49.23 16.98
CA GLN A 334 16.77 48.20 17.93
C GLN A 334 17.24 46.81 17.54
N PHE A 335 17.91 46.66 16.41
CA PHE A 335 18.34 45.39 15.84
C PHE A 335 19.86 45.24 15.79
N GLU A 336 20.37 44.18 16.38
CA GLU A 336 21.79 43.80 16.36
C GLU A 336 22.21 43.05 15.09
N SER A 337 21.64 43.24 13.96
CA SER A 337 21.90 42.36 12.82
C SER A 337 22.71 43.02 11.73
N ARG A 338 23.84 42.39 11.36
CA ARG A 338 24.65 42.71 10.18
C ARG A 338 23.90 42.65 8.86
N TYR A 339 22.71 42.02 8.86
CA TYR A 339 21.88 41.82 7.66
C TYR A 339 21.15 43.06 7.18
N TYR A 340 21.25 44.18 7.93
CA TYR A 340 20.47 45.39 7.62
C TYR A 340 21.27 46.56 7.08
N ASN A 341 22.58 46.37 6.81
CA ASN A 341 23.45 47.40 6.25
C ASN A 341 22.91 48.02 4.95
N ARG A 342 22.15 47.25 4.18
CA ARG A 342 21.47 47.74 2.98
C ARG A 342 20.43 48.82 3.31
N TYR A 343 19.64 48.60 4.35
CA TYR A 343 18.59 49.55 4.73
C TYR A 343 19.22 50.78 5.40
N GLU A 344 20.27 50.61 6.18
CA GLU A 344 21.03 51.71 6.76
C GLU A 344 21.58 52.66 5.69
N ARG A 345 22.17 52.15 4.63
CA ARG A 345 22.60 52.96 3.47
C ARG A 345 21.46 53.72 2.84
N GLN A 346 20.33 53.06 2.59
CA GLN A 346 19.14 53.70 1.99
C GLN A 346 18.55 54.77 2.90
N LEU A 347 18.55 54.55 4.22
CA LEU A 347 18.10 55.54 5.22
C LEU A 347 19.04 56.76 5.23
N LEU A 348 20.37 56.57 5.27
CA LEU A 348 21.33 57.67 5.21
C LEU A 348 21.17 58.47 3.92
N PHE A 349 21.07 57.81 2.80
CA PHE A 349 20.86 58.48 1.51
C PHE A 349 19.57 59.28 1.45
N THR A 350 18.46 58.68 1.90
CA THR A 350 17.15 59.35 1.94
C THR A 350 17.19 60.54 2.93
N LYS A 351 17.81 60.37 4.11
CA LYS A 351 18.03 61.42 5.10
C LYS A 351 18.83 62.61 4.54
N ALA A 352 19.94 62.30 3.83
CA ALA A 352 20.78 63.32 3.22
C ALA A 352 19.95 64.15 2.19
N LYS A 353 19.20 63.45 1.32
CA LYS A 353 18.32 64.11 0.34
C LYS A 353 17.22 64.96 0.97
N SER A 354 16.67 64.53 2.13
CA SER A 354 15.65 65.27 2.84
C SER A 354 16.24 66.54 3.46
N LEU A 355 17.49 66.47 3.98
CA LEU A 355 18.19 67.64 4.53
C LEU A 355 18.62 68.64 3.46
N ASP A 356 19.09 68.15 2.30
CA ASP A 356 19.41 68.96 1.15
C ASP A 356 18.18 69.73 0.63
N ALA A 357 17.07 69.06 0.50
CA ALA A 357 15.80 69.68 0.10
C ALA A 357 15.23 70.70 1.14
N LEU A 358 15.75 70.72 2.35
CA LEU A 358 15.43 71.70 3.40
C LEU A 358 16.54 72.73 3.58
N GLU A 359 17.53 72.82 2.65
CA GLU A 359 18.66 73.78 2.68
C GLU A 359 19.58 73.61 3.90
N HIS A 360 19.61 72.38 4.48
CA HIS A 360 20.52 72.03 5.58
C HIS A 360 21.82 71.37 5.06
N ASP A 361 22.52 72.04 4.14
CA ASP A 361 23.62 71.56 3.34
C ASP A 361 24.77 70.93 4.14
N GLN A 362 25.18 71.56 5.25
CA GLN A 362 26.28 71.05 6.07
C GLN A 362 25.93 69.71 6.71
N HIS A 363 24.74 69.53 7.19
CA HIS A 363 24.27 68.27 7.75
C HIS A 363 24.05 67.19 6.66
N ALA A 364 23.57 67.61 5.50
CA ALA A 364 23.44 66.69 4.34
C ALA A 364 24.77 66.12 3.89
N ILE A 365 25.82 66.98 3.81
CA ILE A 365 27.18 66.57 3.45
C ILE A 365 27.76 65.60 4.51
N GLU A 366 27.60 65.84 5.80
CA GLU A 366 28.06 64.91 6.82
C GLU A 366 27.40 63.54 6.70
N ILE A 367 26.12 63.45 6.45
CA ILE A 367 25.41 62.20 6.25
C ILE A 367 25.81 61.49 4.95
N LEU A 368 26.11 62.25 3.88
CA LEU A 368 26.61 61.70 2.65
C LEU A 368 27.97 61.04 2.80
N PHE A 369 28.88 61.64 3.57
CA PHE A 369 30.18 60.99 3.87
C PHE A 369 30.00 59.66 4.59
N LYS A 370 29.08 59.56 5.58
CA LYS A 370 28.76 58.29 6.24
C LYS A 370 28.17 57.26 5.25
N TYR A 371 27.31 57.71 4.35
CA TYR A 371 26.76 56.88 3.28
C TYR A 371 27.85 56.32 2.36
N ILE A 372 28.78 57.19 1.89
CA ILE A 372 29.89 56.81 0.98
C ILE A 372 30.79 55.75 1.61
N ASP A 373 31.17 55.91 2.91
CA ASP A 373 31.97 54.91 3.61
C ASP A 373 31.30 53.56 3.69
N LEU A 374 30.00 53.55 4.05
CA LEU A 374 29.23 52.32 4.08
C LEU A 374 29.01 51.71 2.68
N GLU A 375 28.83 52.53 1.65
CA GLU A 375 28.67 52.08 0.26
C GLU A 375 29.98 51.43 -0.25
N LYS A 376 31.15 52.02 0.07
CA LYS A 376 32.45 51.45 -0.27
C LYS A 376 32.63 50.05 0.35
N LYS A 377 32.42 49.96 1.67
CA LYS A 377 32.46 48.68 2.40
C LYS A 377 31.51 47.64 1.85
N ALA A 378 30.31 48.08 1.44
CA ALA A 378 29.30 47.19 0.86
C ALA A 378 29.72 46.66 -0.52
N ARG A 379 30.28 47.51 -1.40
CA ARG A 379 30.76 47.08 -2.74
C ARG A 379 31.90 46.05 -2.63
N GLU A 380 32.81 46.23 -1.66
CA GLU A 380 33.87 45.25 -1.40
C GLU A 380 33.29 43.90 -0.97
N ASN A 381 32.30 43.92 -0.06
CA ASN A 381 31.58 42.70 0.36
C ASN A 381 30.72 42.09 -0.75
N GLU A 382 30.12 42.92 -1.60
CA GLU A 382 29.29 42.49 -2.73
C GLU A 382 30.11 41.72 -3.78
N LYS A 383 31.36 42.15 -4.04
CA LYS A 383 32.29 41.44 -4.92
C LYS A 383 32.62 40.05 -4.37
N LEU A 384 32.96 39.96 -3.09
CA LEU A 384 33.19 38.67 -2.40
C LEU A 384 31.95 37.78 -2.36
N LYS A 385 30.77 38.40 -2.21
CA LYS A 385 29.50 37.71 -2.23
C LYS A 385 29.19 37.15 -3.62
N LEU A 386 29.39 37.94 -4.68
CA LEU A 386 29.17 37.52 -6.07
C LEU A 386 30.07 36.31 -6.43
N GLU A 387 31.31 36.28 -5.99
CA GLU A 387 32.18 35.12 -6.17
C GLU A 387 31.64 33.88 -5.48
N LYS A 388 31.19 34.02 -4.23
CA LYS A 388 30.55 32.92 -3.48
C LYS A 388 29.25 32.47 -4.11
N GLU A 389 28.38 33.41 -4.51
CA GLU A 389 27.10 33.10 -5.15
C GLU A 389 27.28 32.41 -6.50
N THR A 390 28.28 32.83 -7.29
CA THR A 390 28.62 32.18 -8.56
C THR A 390 29.07 30.74 -8.33
N ARG A 391 29.89 30.52 -7.34
CA ARG A 391 30.34 29.18 -6.93
C ARG A 391 29.19 28.33 -6.44
N VAL A 392 28.32 28.86 -5.56
CA VAL A 392 27.14 28.17 -5.04
C VAL A 392 26.17 27.86 -6.17
N LYS A 393 25.96 28.80 -7.11
CA LYS A 393 25.10 28.56 -8.28
C LYS A 393 25.63 27.41 -9.13
N PHE A 394 26.94 27.39 -9.41
CA PHE A 394 27.55 26.30 -10.18
C PHE A 394 27.41 24.95 -9.47
N GLU A 395 27.71 24.90 -8.14
CA GLU A 395 27.54 23.69 -7.34
C GLU A 395 26.07 23.23 -7.28
N THR A 396 25.15 24.18 -7.22
CA THR A 396 23.71 23.92 -7.20
C THR A 396 23.20 23.36 -8.53
N ASP A 397 23.58 23.98 -9.65
CA ASP A 397 23.22 23.51 -10.98
C ASP A 397 23.75 22.08 -11.22
N LEU A 398 24.96 21.79 -10.73
CA LEU A 398 25.54 20.44 -10.76
C LEU A 398 24.74 19.45 -9.91
N LYS A 399 24.36 19.85 -8.68
CA LYS A 399 23.53 19.00 -7.79
C LYS A 399 22.12 18.81 -8.35
N GLU A 400 21.51 19.85 -8.91
CA GLU A 400 20.19 19.76 -9.56
C GLU A 400 20.23 18.80 -10.74
N THR A 401 21.28 18.86 -11.55
CA THR A 401 21.48 17.92 -12.66
C THR A 401 21.60 16.48 -12.16
N LYS A 402 22.34 16.25 -11.06
CA LYS A 402 22.44 14.94 -10.41
C LYS A 402 21.08 14.45 -9.87
N ILE A 403 20.29 15.34 -9.28
CA ILE A 403 18.95 15.01 -8.79
C ILE A 403 18.04 14.62 -9.95
N LYS A 404 18.02 15.40 -11.04
CA LYS A 404 17.25 15.09 -12.25
C LYS A 404 17.66 13.74 -12.87
N LEU A 405 18.96 13.44 -12.86
CA LEU A 405 19.49 12.17 -13.34
C LEU A 405 19.02 11.01 -12.45
N ALA A 406 19.11 11.18 -11.12
CA ALA A 406 18.66 10.21 -10.14
C ALA A 406 17.14 9.96 -10.25
N ASP A 407 16.33 11.01 -10.39
CA ASP A 407 14.88 10.89 -10.61
C ASP A 407 14.56 10.12 -11.90
N LYS A 408 15.29 10.41 -12.98
CA LYS A 408 15.15 9.65 -14.23
C LYS A 408 15.48 8.18 -14.04
N GLN A 409 16.52 7.89 -13.28
CA GLN A 409 16.96 6.53 -12.98
C GLN A 409 15.94 5.77 -12.12
N ILE A 410 15.36 6.45 -11.11
CA ILE A 410 14.28 5.89 -10.27
C ILE A 410 13.05 5.57 -11.12
N ARG A 411 12.62 6.50 -12.00
CA ARG A 411 11.48 6.25 -12.90
C ARG A 411 11.71 5.08 -13.83
N LEU A 412 12.92 4.94 -14.37
CA LEU A 412 13.29 3.78 -15.21
C LEU A 412 13.25 2.47 -14.42
N GLN A 413 13.75 2.47 -13.17
CA GLN A 413 13.66 1.30 -12.30
C GLN A 413 12.22 0.95 -11.94
N GLN A 414 11.38 1.94 -11.64
CA GLN A 414 9.96 1.71 -11.37
C GLN A 414 9.23 1.15 -12.59
N ALA A 415 9.53 1.66 -13.79
CA ALA A 415 8.96 1.14 -15.03
C ALA A 415 9.40 -0.31 -15.30
N SER A 416 10.67 -0.64 -15.07
CA SER A 416 11.18 -2.01 -15.22
C SER A 416 10.59 -2.98 -14.19
N LEU A 417 10.44 -2.53 -12.93
CA LEU A 417 9.77 -3.30 -11.89
C LEU A 417 8.30 -3.59 -12.24
N LYS A 418 7.59 -2.58 -12.75
CA LYS A 418 6.20 -2.75 -13.19
C LYS A 418 6.10 -3.74 -14.34
N ALA A 419 7.00 -3.64 -15.34
CA ALA A 419 7.04 -4.60 -16.45
C ALA A 419 7.30 -6.03 -15.98
N LEU A 420 8.24 -6.24 -15.03
CA LEU A 420 8.50 -7.54 -14.41
C LEU A 420 7.29 -8.08 -13.62
N MET A 421 6.58 -7.21 -12.92
CA MET A 421 5.35 -7.59 -12.20
C MET A 421 4.26 -8.04 -13.16
N ASP A 422 4.08 -7.34 -14.28
CA ASP A 422 3.08 -7.68 -15.29
C ASP A 422 3.46 -8.98 -16.03
N GLU A 423 4.73 -9.20 -16.33
CA GLU A 423 5.24 -10.46 -16.87
C GLU A 423 5.02 -11.65 -15.91
N ASN A 424 5.29 -11.46 -14.63
CA ASN A 424 5.02 -12.47 -13.61
C ASN A 424 3.53 -12.80 -13.47
N LYS A 425 2.65 -11.80 -13.57
CA LYS A 425 1.19 -12.03 -13.57
C LYS A 425 0.77 -12.89 -14.76
N LEU A 426 1.25 -12.57 -15.95
CA LEU A 426 1.01 -13.37 -17.16
C LEU A 426 1.51 -14.81 -17.00
N ARG A 427 2.73 -14.98 -16.48
CA ARG A 427 3.31 -16.30 -16.21
C ARG A 427 2.47 -17.11 -15.23
N THR A 428 1.98 -16.48 -14.17
CA THR A 428 1.09 -17.12 -13.19
C THR A 428 -0.23 -17.54 -13.83
N LEU A 429 -0.82 -16.70 -14.69
CA LEU A 429 -2.04 -17.03 -15.43
C LEU A 429 -1.83 -18.23 -16.36
N TYR A 430 -0.71 -18.30 -17.07
CA TYR A 430 -0.37 -19.46 -17.92
C TYR A 430 -0.23 -20.75 -17.10
N ILE A 431 0.43 -20.69 -15.93
CA ILE A 431 0.55 -21.85 -15.04
C ILE A 431 -0.83 -22.31 -14.55
N LEU A 432 -1.69 -21.40 -14.14
CA LEU A 432 -3.05 -21.74 -13.70
C LEU A 432 -3.89 -22.35 -14.83
N LEU A 433 -3.76 -21.83 -16.05
CA LEU A 433 -4.44 -22.36 -17.23
C LEU A 433 -3.96 -23.78 -17.56
N THR A 434 -2.65 -24.01 -17.55
CA THR A 434 -2.08 -25.34 -17.81
C THR A 434 -2.50 -26.36 -16.76
N ILE A 435 -2.52 -25.99 -15.48
CA ILE A 435 -3.02 -26.85 -14.40
C ILE A 435 -4.52 -27.16 -14.60
N SER A 436 -5.32 -26.17 -14.96
CA SER A 436 -6.74 -26.37 -15.24
C SER A 436 -7.00 -27.36 -16.39
N ILE A 437 -6.22 -27.23 -17.47
CA ILE A 437 -6.30 -28.15 -18.60
C ILE A 437 -5.89 -29.58 -18.18
N LEU A 438 -4.81 -29.72 -17.41
CA LEU A 438 -4.34 -31.02 -16.92
C LEU A 438 -5.38 -31.69 -16.01
N VAL A 439 -6.01 -30.93 -15.12
CA VAL A 439 -7.12 -31.42 -14.29
C VAL A 439 -8.30 -31.87 -15.15
N GLY A 440 -8.68 -31.09 -16.16
CA GLY A 440 -9.74 -31.43 -17.09
C GLY A 440 -9.47 -32.73 -17.84
N VAL A 441 -8.27 -32.88 -18.37
CA VAL A 441 -7.83 -34.10 -19.07
C VAL A 441 -7.82 -35.33 -18.14
N SER A 442 -7.35 -35.15 -16.89
CA SER A 442 -7.35 -36.21 -15.88
C SER A 442 -8.75 -36.68 -15.52
N VAL A 443 -9.66 -35.75 -15.30
CA VAL A 443 -11.08 -36.07 -15.02
C VAL A 443 -11.74 -36.77 -16.21
N PHE A 444 -11.47 -36.30 -17.42
CA PHE A 444 -11.98 -36.93 -18.63
C PHE A 444 -11.46 -38.37 -18.80
N ALA A 445 -10.16 -38.59 -18.63
CA ALA A 445 -9.53 -39.92 -18.71
C ALA A 445 -10.09 -40.86 -17.64
N TYR A 446 -10.30 -40.37 -16.43
CA TYR A 446 -10.91 -41.13 -15.33
C TYR A 446 -12.35 -41.56 -15.66
N LYS A 447 -13.18 -40.67 -16.17
CA LYS A 447 -14.56 -40.97 -16.60
C LYS A 447 -14.57 -41.99 -17.76
N GLN A 448 -13.67 -41.84 -18.71
CA GLN A 448 -13.56 -42.75 -19.84
C GLN A 448 -13.18 -44.17 -19.38
N LYS A 449 -12.27 -44.27 -18.40
CA LYS A 449 -11.88 -45.57 -17.81
C LYS A 449 -13.07 -46.20 -17.06
N GLN A 450 -13.85 -45.45 -16.30
CA GLN A 450 -15.05 -45.96 -15.65
C GLN A 450 -16.07 -46.50 -16.67
N LEU A 451 -16.32 -45.74 -17.73
CA LEU A 451 -17.27 -46.14 -18.78
C LEU A 451 -16.79 -47.40 -19.49
N SER A 452 -15.51 -47.50 -19.80
CA SER A 452 -14.93 -48.70 -20.41
C SER A 452 -15.07 -49.93 -19.52
N ASN A 453 -14.82 -49.80 -18.21
CA ASN A 453 -14.98 -50.91 -17.26
C ASN A 453 -16.48 -51.34 -17.15
N ALA A 454 -17.40 -50.40 -17.14
CA ALA A 454 -18.84 -50.68 -17.10
C ALA A 454 -19.27 -51.45 -18.38
N MET A 455 -18.77 -51.02 -19.55
CA MET A 455 -19.06 -51.70 -20.81
C MET A 455 -18.49 -53.13 -20.86
N LEU A 456 -17.29 -53.31 -20.27
CA LEU A 456 -16.68 -54.65 -20.19
C LEU A 456 -17.51 -55.59 -19.30
N ASN A 457 -17.99 -55.13 -18.18
CA ASN A 457 -18.84 -55.90 -17.29
C ASN A 457 -20.17 -56.30 -18.00
N LEU A 458 -20.83 -55.34 -18.62
CA LEU A 458 -22.07 -55.59 -19.39
C LEU A 458 -21.87 -56.59 -20.54
N ALA A 459 -20.69 -56.58 -21.15
CA ALA A 459 -20.35 -57.49 -22.26
C ALA A 459 -20.02 -58.92 -21.80
N ASN A 460 -19.63 -59.14 -20.54
CA ASN A 460 -19.10 -60.39 -20.03
C ASN A 460 -20.03 -61.10 -19.05
N THR A 461 -21.09 -60.48 -18.55
CA THR A 461 -22.02 -61.09 -17.59
C THR A 461 -23.41 -61.30 -18.19
N ASP A 462 -24.13 -62.25 -17.65
CA ASP A 462 -25.55 -62.45 -17.93
C ASP A 462 -26.38 -61.42 -17.11
N PRO A 463 -27.28 -60.65 -17.76
CA PRO A 463 -27.97 -59.56 -17.08
C PRO A 463 -28.92 -60.00 -15.97
N LEU A 464 -29.47 -61.23 -16.05
CA LEU A 464 -30.41 -61.73 -15.05
C LEU A 464 -29.69 -62.29 -13.82
N THR A 465 -28.71 -63.17 -14.04
CA THR A 465 -28.08 -63.93 -12.94
C THR A 465 -26.78 -63.31 -12.46
N GLN A 466 -26.27 -62.29 -13.13
CA GLN A 466 -24.96 -61.64 -12.87
C GLN A 466 -23.74 -62.61 -12.93
N SER A 467 -23.98 -63.89 -13.25
CA SER A 467 -22.92 -64.85 -13.58
C SER A 467 -22.29 -64.47 -14.93
N PHE A 468 -21.15 -65.08 -15.26
CA PHE A 468 -20.57 -64.84 -16.58
C PHE A 468 -21.46 -65.37 -17.68
N ASN A 469 -21.45 -64.74 -18.85
CA ASN A 469 -22.19 -65.20 -19.99
C ASN A 469 -21.40 -66.25 -20.80
N ARG A 470 -22.07 -66.91 -21.72
CA ARG A 470 -21.44 -67.92 -22.59
C ARG A 470 -20.22 -67.42 -23.32
N ARG A 471 -20.25 -66.16 -23.77
CA ARG A 471 -19.11 -65.57 -24.52
C ARG A 471 -17.85 -65.46 -23.67
N TYR A 472 -18.01 -64.99 -22.44
CA TYR A 472 -16.88 -64.90 -21.50
C TYR A 472 -16.38 -66.28 -21.11
N MET A 473 -17.28 -67.23 -20.84
CA MET A 473 -16.95 -68.59 -20.48
C MET A 473 -16.11 -69.26 -21.56
N VAL A 474 -16.53 -69.22 -22.82
CA VAL A 474 -15.76 -69.81 -23.94
C VAL A 474 -14.33 -69.25 -23.99
N LYS A 475 -14.22 -67.93 -23.94
CA LYS A 475 -12.93 -67.24 -23.98
C LYS A 475 -11.98 -67.63 -22.84
N GLN A 476 -12.52 -67.73 -21.62
CA GLN A 476 -11.72 -68.07 -20.43
C GLN A 476 -11.40 -69.58 -20.43
N LEU A 477 -12.34 -70.43 -20.77
CA LEU A 477 -12.11 -71.85 -20.79
C LEU A 477 -11.10 -72.25 -21.85
N GLU A 478 -11.09 -71.60 -23.03
CA GLU A 478 -10.02 -71.79 -24.02
C GLU A 478 -8.64 -71.43 -23.46
N ALA A 479 -8.52 -70.33 -22.71
CA ALA A 479 -7.28 -69.93 -22.11
C ALA A 479 -6.82 -70.94 -21.03
N LEU A 480 -7.77 -71.44 -20.22
CA LEU A 480 -7.52 -72.43 -19.21
C LEU A 480 -7.15 -73.82 -19.80
N ILE A 481 -7.77 -74.26 -20.84
CA ILE A 481 -7.40 -75.50 -21.53
C ILE A 481 -5.96 -75.41 -21.95
N ARG A 482 -5.57 -74.38 -22.72
CA ARG A 482 -4.17 -74.15 -23.12
C ARG A 482 -3.19 -74.06 -21.96
N TYR A 483 -3.55 -73.44 -20.89
CA TYR A 483 -2.70 -73.30 -19.71
C TYR A 483 -2.52 -74.64 -19.00
N ASN A 484 -3.61 -75.36 -18.71
CA ASN A 484 -3.57 -76.63 -17.98
C ASN A 484 -2.94 -77.77 -18.78
N GLN A 485 -3.12 -77.83 -20.09
CA GLN A 485 -2.39 -78.73 -20.97
C GLN A 485 -0.87 -78.51 -20.86
N ARG A 486 -0.41 -77.31 -20.94
CA ARG A 486 1.02 -76.94 -20.86
C ARG A 486 1.67 -77.34 -19.55
N HIS A 487 0.90 -77.25 -18.48
CA HIS A 487 1.37 -77.46 -17.09
C HIS A 487 0.96 -78.82 -16.49
N HIS A 488 0.27 -79.62 -17.24
CA HIS A 488 -0.25 -80.94 -16.85
C HIS A 488 -1.14 -80.84 -15.57
N LEU A 489 -1.93 -79.83 -15.50
CA LEU A 489 -2.86 -79.59 -14.39
C LEU A 489 -4.22 -80.13 -14.74
N ALA A 490 -4.94 -80.65 -13.70
CA ALA A 490 -6.32 -81.04 -13.87
C ALA A 490 -7.23 -79.87 -14.17
N LEU A 491 -8.22 -80.02 -15.01
CA LEU A 491 -9.26 -79.05 -15.31
C LEU A 491 -10.56 -79.79 -15.44
N SER A 492 -11.51 -79.53 -14.59
CA SER A 492 -12.85 -80.11 -14.66
C SER A 492 -13.90 -79.10 -14.97
N VAL A 493 -14.94 -79.52 -15.62
CA VAL A 493 -16.11 -78.72 -15.97
C VAL A 493 -17.35 -79.42 -15.46
N ILE A 494 -18.24 -78.70 -14.80
CA ILE A 494 -19.56 -79.19 -14.41
C ILE A 494 -20.57 -78.45 -15.30
N LEU A 495 -21.28 -79.16 -16.13
CA LEU A 495 -22.43 -78.67 -16.84
C LEU A 495 -23.69 -79.05 -16.05
N LEU A 496 -24.49 -78.10 -15.69
CA LEU A 496 -25.69 -78.33 -14.90
C LEU A 496 -26.91 -77.68 -15.57
N ASP A 497 -28.06 -78.30 -15.32
CA ASP A 497 -29.37 -77.87 -15.84
C ASP A 497 -30.43 -78.02 -14.73
N ILE A 498 -31.33 -77.03 -14.64
CA ILE A 498 -32.41 -77.08 -13.61
C ILE A 498 -33.49 -78.03 -14.09
N ASP A 499 -33.71 -79.08 -13.31
CA ASP A 499 -34.64 -80.14 -13.65
C ASP A 499 -36.08 -79.64 -13.77
N LYS A 500 -36.76 -79.94 -14.90
CA LYS A 500 -38.12 -79.57 -15.19
C LYS A 500 -38.37 -78.06 -15.08
N PHE A 501 -37.39 -77.21 -15.40
CA PHE A 501 -37.54 -75.78 -15.28
C PHE A 501 -38.67 -75.20 -16.08
N LYS A 502 -39.00 -75.81 -17.25
CA LYS A 502 -40.19 -75.45 -18.04
C LYS A 502 -41.48 -75.59 -17.19
N ASN A 503 -41.58 -76.65 -16.42
CA ASN A 503 -42.78 -76.85 -15.55
C ASN A 503 -42.87 -75.77 -14.47
N VAL A 504 -41.75 -75.24 -13.99
CA VAL A 504 -41.69 -74.12 -13.04
C VAL A 504 -42.28 -72.87 -13.73
N ASN A 505 -41.80 -72.55 -14.91
CA ASN A 505 -42.33 -71.43 -15.68
C ASN A 505 -43.82 -71.60 -16.03
N ASP A 506 -44.24 -72.78 -16.48
CA ASP A 506 -45.62 -73.04 -16.87
C ASP A 506 -46.58 -72.99 -15.65
N THR A 507 -46.09 -73.33 -14.46
CA THR A 507 -46.94 -73.41 -13.24
C THR A 507 -46.96 -72.14 -12.46
N TYR A 508 -45.83 -71.42 -12.35
CA TYR A 508 -45.62 -70.29 -11.45
C TYR A 508 -45.33 -68.99 -12.18
N GLY A 509 -45.19 -69.00 -13.49
CA GLY A 509 -44.89 -67.86 -14.32
C GLY A 509 -43.38 -67.60 -14.48
N HIS A 510 -43.05 -66.81 -15.51
CA HIS A 510 -41.66 -66.51 -15.85
C HIS A 510 -40.93 -65.72 -14.75
N ASP A 511 -41.65 -64.87 -14.00
CA ASP A 511 -41.02 -64.07 -12.91
C ASP A 511 -40.48 -64.98 -11.80
N VAL A 512 -41.22 -66.05 -11.44
CA VAL A 512 -40.75 -67.05 -10.47
C VAL A 512 -39.62 -67.90 -11.06
N GLY A 513 -39.68 -68.20 -12.37
CA GLY A 513 -38.58 -68.83 -13.05
C GLY A 513 -37.29 -68.01 -13.03
N ASP A 514 -37.39 -66.71 -13.20
CA ASP A 514 -36.23 -65.77 -13.09
C ASP A 514 -35.67 -65.73 -11.66
N GLU A 515 -36.54 -65.72 -10.61
CA GLU A 515 -36.09 -65.86 -9.22
C GLU A 515 -35.33 -67.20 -8.99
N VAL A 516 -35.81 -68.30 -9.56
CA VAL A 516 -35.18 -69.61 -9.49
C VAL A 516 -33.78 -69.53 -10.14
N LEU A 517 -33.64 -68.94 -11.33
CA LEU A 517 -32.36 -68.77 -12.01
C LEU A 517 -31.39 -67.94 -11.20
N ILE A 518 -31.83 -66.81 -10.63
CA ILE A 518 -31.00 -65.95 -9.79
C ILE A 518 -30.54 -66.71 -8.55
N GLU A 519 -31.43 -67.38 -7.84
CA GLU A 519 -31.08 -68.10 -6.61
C GLU A 519 -30.18 -69.30 -6.88
N VAL A 520 -30.41 -70.08 -7.94
CA VAL A 520 -29.49 -71.14 -8.34
C VAL A 520 -28.13 -70.59 -8.69
N ALA A 521 -28.01 -69.52 -9.45
CA ALA A 521 -26.73 -68.86 -9.75
C ALA A 521 -26.02 -68.40 -8.47
N ASN A 522 -26.76 -67.79 -7.52
CA ASN A 522 -26.20 -67.38 -6.23
C ASN A 522 -25.63 -68.56 -5.42
N ARG A 523 -26.38 -69.67 -5.37
CA ARG A 523 -25.93 -70.88 -4.65
C ARG A 523 -24.68 -71.46 -5.30
N ILE A 524 -24.62 -71.50 -6.63
CA ILE A 524 -23.43 -71.92 -7.34
C ILE A 524 -22.28 -71.00 -7.01
N THR A 525 -22.48 -69.66 -7.09
CA THR A 525 -21.42 -68.67 -6.78
C THR A 525 -20.94 -68.79 -5.35
N GLN A 526 -21.80 -69.04 -4.40
CA GLN A 526 -21.42 -69.22 -3.00
C GLN A 526 -20.60 -70.47 -2.76
N GLN A 527 -20.79 -71.52 -3.54
CA GLN A 527 -20.06 -72.76 -3.39
C GLN A 527 -18.67 -72.70 -4.06
N TYR A 528 -18.56 -72.00 -5.19
CA TYR A 528 -17.36 -71.93 -6.01
C TYR A 528 -16.71 -70.52 -5.89
N GLN A 529 -15.87 -70.33 -4.89
CA GLN A 529 -15.27 -69.04 -4.54
C GLN A 529 -13.75 -69.05 -4.64
N ARG A 530 -13.11 -70.17 -5.06
CA ARG A 530 -11.65 -70.19 -5.20
C ARG A 530 -11.20 -69.29 -6.33
N ALA A 531 -9.99 -68.77 -6.20
CA ALA A 531 -9.41 -67.96 -7.30
C ALA A 531 -9.34 -68.79 -8.57
N ASN A 532 -9.85 -68.26 -9.65
CA ASN A 532 -9.94 -68.87 -10.99
C ASN A 532 -11.13 -69.86 -11.21
N GLU A 533 -11.90 -70.24 -10.16
CA GLU A 533 -13.16 -70.90 -10.38
C GLU A 533 -14.17 -69.84 -10.85
N PHE A 534 -15.00 -70.16 -11.81
CA PHE A 534 -16.06 -69.26 -12.24
C PHE A 534 -17.27 -69.99 -12.77
N ILE A 535 -18.38 -69.32 -12.69
CA ILE A 535 -19.65 -69.82 -13.23
C ILE A 535 -20.08 -68.97 -14.42
N ALA A 536 -20.73 -69.61 -15.35
CA ALA A 536 -21.35 -68.96 -16.47
C ALA A 536 -22.73 -69.56 -16.76
N ARG A 537 -23.68 -68.70 -17.13
CA ARG A 537 -24.93 -69.13 -17.70
C ARG A 537 -24.78 -69.23 -19.22
N ILE A 538 -25.01 -70.40 -19.77
CA ILE A 538 -24.74 -70.64 -21.21
C ILE A 538 -26.00 -70.60 -22.07
N GLY A 539 -27.17 -70.72 -21.43
CA GLY A 539 -28.46 -70.63 -22.11
C GLY A 539 -29.61 -71.00 -21.16
N GLY A 540 -30.80 -70.52 -21.35
CA GLY A 540 -31.99 -70.87 -20.62
C GLY A 540 -31.78 -71.18 -19.13
N GLU A 541 -31.87 -72.46 -18.77
CA GLU A 541 -31.67 -73.03 -17.44
C GLU A 541 -30.31 -73.70 -17.23
N GLU A 542 -29.38 -73.54 -18.19
CA GLU A 542 -28.08 -74.22 -18.17
C GLU A 542 -26.95 -73.34 -17.63
N PHE A 543 -26.14 -73.87 -16.72
CA PHE A 543 -24.96 -73.22 -16.16
C PHE A 543 -23.71 -74.12 -16.34
N VAL A 544 -22.60 -73.49 -16.45
CA VAL A 544 -21.30 -74.15 -16.45
C VAL A 544 -20.48 -73.65 -15.30
N VAL A 545 -19.90 -74.54 -14.54
CA VAL A 545 -18.89 -74.27 -13.53
C VAL A 545 -17.57 -74.79 -14.06
N VAL A 546 -16.56 -73.91 -14.08
CA VAL A 546 -15.19 -74.25 -14.50
C VAL A 546 -14.29 -74.34 -13.29
N LEU A 547 -13.60 -75.48 -13.13
CA LEU A 547 -12.81 -75.82 -11.94
C LEU A 547 -11.36 -76.10 -12.34
N PRO A 548 -10.49 -75.10 -12.44
CA PRO A 548 -9.07 -75.28 -12.71
C PRO A 548 -8.38 -75.94 -11.48
N GLY A 549 -7.45 -76.86 -11.74
CA GLY A 549 -6.70 -77.54 -10.70
C GLY A 549 -7.51 -78.57 -9.90
N THR A 550 -8.66 -79.00 -10.42
CA THR A 550 -9.59 -79.90 -9.75
C THR A 550 -9.71 -81.20 -10.61
N ASP A 551 -9.46 -82.32 -10.01
CA ASP A 551 -9.59 -83.63 -10.65
C ASP A 551 -11.05 -84.13 -10.69
N MET A 552 -11.31 -85.25 -11.37
CA MET A 552 -12.64 -85.80 -11.53
C MET A 552 -13.31 -86.13 -10.17
N GLU A 553 -12.62 -86.70 -9.25
CA GLU A 553 -13.18 -87.14 -7.95
C GLU A 553 -13.64 -85.91 -7.12
N GLN A 554 -12.79 -84.93 -7.05
CA GLN A 554 -13.11 -83.65 -6.35
C GLN A 554 -14.23 -82.88 -7.05
N ALA A 555 -14.25 -82.88 -8.37
CA ALA A 555 -15.32 -82.22 -9.16
C ALA A 555 -16.67 -82.92 -8.96
N VAL A 556 -16.69 -84.23 -8.94
CA VAL A 556 -17.89 -85.03 -8.68
C VAL A 556 -18.41 -84.80 -7.24
N GLU A 557 -17.52 -84.83 -6.25
CA GLU A 557 -17.89 -84.55 -4.84
C GLU A 557 -18.50 -83.15 -4.75
N SER A 558 -17.88 -82.17 -5.38
CA SER A 558 -18.33 -80.79 -5.36
C SER A 558 -19.69 -80.63 -6.08
N ALA A 559 -19.89 -81.29 -7.20
CA ALA A 559 -21.16 -81.31 -7.91
C ALA A 559 -22.30 -81.99 -7.11
N GLN A 560 -21.98 -83.08 -6.41
CA GLN A 560 -22.94 -83.75 -5.50
C GLN A 560 -23.37 -82.87 -4.36
N LYS A 561 -22.42 -82.13 -3.77
CA LYS A 561 -22.71 -81.12 -2.73
C LYS A 561 -23.61 -80.02 -3.31
N LEU A 562 -23.33 -79.53 -4.50
CA LEU A 562 -24.16 -78.54 -5.16
C LEU A 562 -25.60 -79.03 -5.35
N CYS A 563 -25.76 -80.22 -5.90
CA CYS A 563 -27.10 -80.84 -6.04
C CYS A 563 -27.87 -80.92 -4.71
N SER A 564 -27.20 -81.26 -3.61
CA SER A 564 -27.83 -81.30 -2.30
C SER A 564 -28.17 -79.86 -1.80
N VAL A 565 -27.28 -78.90 -1.93
CA VAL A 565 -27.50 -77.51 -1.52
C VAL A 565 -28.69 -76.88 -2.29
N ILE A 566 -28.83 -77.21 -3.58
CA ILE A 566 -29.97 -76.72 -4.38
C ILE A 566 -31.26 -77.41 -3.98
N ARG A 567 -31.25 -78.72 -3.80
CA ARG A 567 -32.42 -79.52 -3.46
C ARG A 567 -32.94 -79.24 -2.02
N ASP A 568 -32.04 -79.15 -1.02
CA ASP A 568 -32.40 -79.16 0.40
C ASP A 568 -32.81 -77.80 0.92
N LYS A 569 -32.60 -76.75 0.19
CA LYS A 569 -33.01 -75.39 0.51
C LYS A 569 -34.11 -74.90 -0.41
N PRO A 570 -35.33 -74.56 0.08
CA PRO A 570 -36.35 -73.96 -0.76
C PRO A 570 -35.87 -72.64 -1.34
N ILE A 571 -36.39 -72.29 -2.51
CA ILE A 571 -36.17 -70.98 -3.12
C ILE A 571 -37.09 -70.00 -2.46
N SER A 572 -36.55 -68.83 -2.08
CA SER A 572 -37.23 -67.80 -1.28
C SER A 572 -38.58 -67.37 -1.92
N GLY A 573 -39.56 -67.14 -1.05
CA GLY A 573 -40.88 -66.60 -1.39
C GLY A 573 -41.98 -67.65 -1.61
N ASN A 574 -41.72 -68.74 -2.35
CA ASN A 574 -42.74 -69.70 -2.72
C ASN A 574 -42.56 -71.09 -2.12
N HIS A 575 -41.61 -71.31 -1.25
CA HIS A 575 -41.20 -72.64 -0.71
C HIS A 575 -40.99 -73.69 -1.80
N LEU A 576 -40.63 -73.22 -3.02
CA LEU A 576 -40.41 -74.06 -4.20
C LEU A 576 -39.06 -74.76 -4.06
N THR A 577 -39.03 -76.06 -4.18
CA THR A 577 -37.80 -76.83 -4.26
C THR A 577 -37.55 -77.23 -5.73
N VAL A 578 -36.36 -76.97 -6.19
CA VAL A 578 -35.92 -77.40 -7.50
C VAL A 578 -34.71 -78.34 -7.33
N THR A 579 -34.51 -79.18 -8.31
CA THR A 579 -33.30 -80.00 -8.38
C THR A 579 -32.51 -79.67 -9.63
N VAL A 580 -31.24 -80.07 -9.65
CA VAL A 580 -30.40 -79.91 -10.80
C VAL A 580 -29.79 -81.26 -11.17
N SER A 581 -29.67 -81.49 -12.45
CA SER A 581 -28.84 -82.58 -12.99
C SER A 581 -27.49 -82.04 -13.42
N CYS A 582 -26.40 -82.76 -13.13
CA CYS A 582 -25.07 -82.32 -13.45
C CYS A 582 -24.36 -83.41 -14.27
N GLY A 583 -23.65 -82.96 -15.29
CA GLY A 583 -22.66 -83.78 -15.99
C GLY A 583 -21.25 -83.22 -15.74
N VAL A 584 -20.38 -84.03 -15.25
CA VAL A 584 -18.97 -83.68 -14.97
C VAL A 584 -18.05 -84.26 -16.03
N ALA A 585 -17.18 -83.41 -16.51
CA ALA A 585 -16.08 -83.85 -17.39
C ALA A 585 -14.75 -83.30 -16.91
N GLN A 586 -13.73 -84.12 -16.95
CA GLN A 586 -12.38 -83.68 -16.71
C GLN A 586 -11.63 -83.65 -18.03
N MET A 587 -10.85 -82.60 -18.23
CA MET A 587 -10.01 -82.46 -19.43
C MET A 587 -9.04 -83.63 -19.52
N THR A 588 -9.01 -84.22 -20.68
CA THR A 588 -8.01 -85.32 -21.05
C THR A 588 -7.04 -84.80 -22.07
N ASP A 589 -6.00 -85.54 -22.31
CA ASP A 589 -5.00 -85.17 -23.35
C ASP A 589 -5.60 -85.09 -24.79
N ALA A 590 -6.79 -85.66 -24.99
CA ALA A 590 -7.48 -85.60 -26.25
C ALA A 590 -8.41 -84.33 -26.36
N ASP A 591 -8.55 -83.55 -25.27
CA ASP A 591 -9.36 -82.38 -25.28
C ASP A 591 -8.57 -81.15 -25.70
N ASP A 592 -8.68 -80.78 -26.94
CA ASP A 592 -8.00 -79.63 -27.54
C ASP A 592 -8.92 -78.37 -27.65
N SER A 593 -10.18 -78.50 -27.36
CA SER A 593 -11.16 -77.40 -27.52
C SER A 593 -12.22 -77.38 -26.44
N VAL A 594 -12.84 -76.18 -26.27
CA VAL A 594 -13.96 -75.95 -25.39
C VAL A 594 -15.15 -76.85 -25.73
N ASP A 595 -15.38 -77.05 -27.01
CA ASP A 595 -16.47 -77.87 -27.47
C ASP A 595 -16.29 -79.39 -27.14
N SER A 596 -15.06 -79.89 -27.11
CA SER A 596 -14.78 -81.25 -26.69
C SER A 596 -15.16 -81.52 -25.25
N ILE A 597 -14.64 -80.71 -24.30
CA ILE A 597 -14.90 -80.91 -22.87
C ILE A 597 -16.38 -80.63 -22.49
N LEU A 598 -16.99 -79.62 -23.13
CA LEU A 598 -18.43 -79.35 -22.92
C LEU A 598 -19.30 -80.45 -23.45
N LYS A 599 -18.97 -81.06 -24.61
CA LYS A 599 -19.72 -82.17 -25.16
C LYS A 599 -19.66 -83.43 -24.25
N GLN A 600 -18.51 -83.68 -23.64
CA GLN A 600 -18.38 -84.77 -22.68
C GLN A 600 -19.30 -84.47 -21.43
N ALA A 601 -19.24 -83.29 -20.89
CA ALA A 601 -20.11 -82.89 -19.78
C ALA A 601 -21.59 -82.96 -20.15
N ASP A 602 -21.94 -82.51 -21.37
CA ASP A 602 -23.34 -82.58 -21.87
C ASP A 602 -23.83 -84.02 -22.02
N THR A 603 -22.97 -84.93 -22.54
CA THR A 603 -23.30 -86.35 -22.65
C THR A 603 -23.66 -86.86 -21.23
N LYS A 604 -22.89 -86.51 -20.20
CA LYS A 604 -23.10 -86.90 -18.82
C LYS A 604 -24.34 -86.25 -18.19
N LEU A 605 -24.57 -85.04 -18.52
CA LEU A 605 -25.78 -84.33 -18.10
C LEU A 605 -27.03 -85.01 -18.69
N TYR A 606 -26.96 -85.37 -19.95
CA TYR A 606 -28.06 -86.09 -20.61
C TYR A 606 -28.33 -87.46 -19.95
N GLU A 607 -27.25 -88.20 -19.59
CA GLU A 607 -27.37 -89.45 -18.81
C GLU A 607 -28.02 -89.18 -17.46
N ALA A 608 -27.63 -88.10 -16.75
CA ALA A 608 -28.24 -87.73 -15.48
C ALA A 608 -29.75 -87.44 -15.60
N LYS A 609 -30.13 -86.72 -16.64
CA LYS A 609 -31.54 -86.42 -16.93
C LYS A 609 -32.38 -87.64 -17.23
N ASN A 610 -31.85 -88.63 -17.99
CA ASN A 610 -32.54 -89.85 -18.40
C ASN A 610 -32.60 -90.90 -17.30
N THR A 611 -31.70 -90.92 -16.38
CA THR A 611 -31.57 -91.90 -15.29
C THR A 611 -32.26 -91.49 -13.99
N GLY A 612 -33.16 -90.47 -14.10
CA GLY A 612 -34.02 -90.08 -12.95
C GLY A 612 -33.83 -88.70 -12.42
N ARG A 613 -32.90 -87.87 -13.00
CA ARG A 613 -32.59 -86.46 -12.58
C ARG A 613 -32.02 -86.33 -11.16
N ASN A 614 -31.81 -85.09 -10.69
CA ASN A 614 -31.31 -84.80 -9.35
C ASN A 614 -30.06 -85.64 -8.96
N LYS A 615 -29.09 -85.67 -9.86
CA LYS A 615 -27.87 -86.47 -9.69
C LYS A 615 -26.73 -85.95 -10.52
N VAL A 616 -25.56 -86.45 -10.22
CA VAL A 616 -24.32 -86.17 -10.94
C VAL A 616 -23.92 -87.44 -11.70
N MET A 617 -23.60 -87.27 -13.01
CA MET A 617 -22.97 -88.30 -13.85
C MET A 617 -21.61 -87.76 -14.32
N TYR A 618 -20.65 -88.68 -14.50
CA TYR A 618 -19.28 -88.33 -14.86
C TYR A 618 -18.63 -89.40 -15.70
#